data_26f17eb5579d82d48a42d52470478c28
#
_entry.id   26f17eb5579d82d48a42d52470478c28
#
_cell.length_a   1.000
_cell.length_b   1.000
_cell.length_c   1.000
_cell.angle_alpha   90.00
_cell.angle_beta   90.00
_cell.angle_gamma   90.00
#
_symmetry.space_group_name_H-M   'P 1'
#
loop_
_entity.id
_entity.type
_entity.pdbx_description
1 polymer ?
#
loop_
_entity_poly.entity_id
_entity_poly.type
_entity_poly.pdbx_seq_one_letter_code
_entity_poly.pdbx_strand_id
1 'polypeptide(L)'
;LYAPTWRDNQYYSTGKYKFNLQLDLDKLQSVIGDSYIFILRLHYLVAENLDLSDYENFAFDLSEYEDIRELYLISDLLITDYSSVFFDYANLKRPMLFYVYDIDNYREHLRGFYFDLEHNAPGPLVKTTDELIAEIQKLEQSEYSLPETFSTFYAKFCSLEDGKASQRAADAIFGKQLKIS
;
A
#
# COMPACT_ATOMS: atom_id res chain seq x y z
N LEU A 1 6.31 -4.27 2.07
CA LEU A 1 6.17 -3.37 0.90
C LEU A 1 5.64 -2.01 1.35
N TYR A 2 6.32 -0.94 0.99
CA TYR A 2 5.86 0.45 1.18
C TYR A 2 5.45 1.05 -0.17
N ALA A 3 4.18 1.31 -0.36
CA ALA A 3 3.60 1.81 -1.61
C ALA A 3 2.70 3.02 -1.35
N PRO A 4 3.27 4.22 -1.13
CA PRO A 4 2.51 5.43 -0.83
C PRO A 4 1.94 6.10 -2.08
N THR A 5 0.92 6.93 -1.87
CA THR A 5 0.42 7.86 -2.87
C THR A 5 1.38 9.06 -3.01
N TRP A 6 1.66 9.47 -4.23
CA TRP A 6 2.36 10.73 -4.48
C TRP A 6 1.48 11.94 -4.14
N ARG A 7 2.12 13.10 -3.91
CA ARG A 7 1.42 14.33 -3.55
C ARG A 7 1.45 15.33 -4.70
N ASP A 8 0.28 15.76 -5.16
CA ASP A 8 0.12 16.68 -6.29
C ASP A 8 0.75 18.05 -6.05
N ASN A 9 0.88 18.48 -4.79
CA ASN A 9 1.42 19.77 -4.39
C ASN A 9 2.93 19.76 -4.12
N GLN A 10 3.60 18.63 -4.27
CA GLN A 10 5.04 18.51 -4.07
C GLN A 10 5.76 18.43 -5.42
N TYR A 11 6.17 19.57 -5.97
CA TYR A 11 6.88 19.63 -7.24
C TYR A 11 8.00 20.71 -7.21
N TYR A 12 9.07 20.47 -7.99
CA TYR A 12 10.15 21.46 -8.20
C TYR A 12 9.84 22.39 -9.38
N SER A 13 9.24 21.86 -10.43
CA SER A 13 8.83 22.56 -11.65
C SER A 13 7.76 21.74 -12.35
N THR A 14 7.13 22.32 -13.38
CA THR A 14 6.10 21.61 -14.15
C THR A 14 6.62 20.23 -14.62
N GLY A 15 5.97 19.16 -14.15
CA GLY A 15 6.32 17.78 -14.49
C GLY A 15 7.46 17.15 -13.69
N LYS A 16 8.07 17.87 -12.72
CA LYS A 16 9.08 17.30 -11.82
C LYS A 16 8.60 17.36 -10.37
N TYR A 17 8.21 16.21 -9.85
CA TYR A 17 7.70 16.08 -8.49
C TYR A 17 8.83 15.81 -7.51
N LYS A 18 8.65 16.30 -6.29
CA LYS A 18 9.53 16.04 -5.16
C LYS A 18 8.92 14.93 -4.34
N PHE A 19 9.66 13.88 -4.08
CA PHE A 19 9.31 12.94 -3.02
C PHE A 19 10.27 13.15 -1.84
N ASN A 20 9.68 13.34 -0.68
CA ASN A 20 10.42 13.34 0.56
C ASN A 20 9.90 12.18 1.39
N LEU A 21 10.71 11.16 1.56
CA LEU A 21 10.36 10.01 2.37
C LEU A 21 10.09 10.50 3.81
N GLN A 22 8.86 10.29 4.27
CA GLN A 22 8.43 10.73 5.60
C GLN A 22 8.72 9.68 6.69
N LEU A 23 9.09 8.47 6.27
CA LEU A 23 9.53 7.41 7.16
C LEU A 23 10.99 7.63 7.55
N ASP A 24 11.29 7.43 8.83
CA ASP A 24 12.65 7.42 9.36
C ASP A 24 13.25 6.02 9.15
N LEU A 25 14.06 5.89 8.07
CA LEU A 25 14.70 4.61 7.72
C LEU A 25 15.77 4.19 8.73
N ASP A 26 16.51 5.12 9.33
CA ASP A 26 17.50 4.79 10.37
C ASP A 26 16.83 4.10 11.54
N LYS A 27 15.70 4.65 11.96
CA LYS A 27 14.92 4.09 13.07
C LYS A 27 14.32 2.74 12.70
N LEU A 28 13.73 2.60 11.51
CA LEU A 28 13.20 1.33 11.02
C LEU A 28 14.29 0.27 10.97
N GLN A 29 15.43 0.56 10.35
CA GLN A 29 16.56 -0.38 10.26
C GLN A 29 17.06 -0.78 11.63
N SER A 30 17.20 0.17 12.56
CA SER A 30 17.72 -0.10 13.90
C SER A 30 16.82 -1.02 14.73
N VAL A 31 15.49 -1.03 14.47
CA VAL A 31 14.53 -1.78 15.29
C VAL A 31 14.07 -3.06 14.63
N ILE A 32 13.86 -3.05 13.30
CA ILE A 32 13.30 -4.19 12.57
C ILE A 32 14.22 -4.75 11.49
N GLY A 33 15.41 -4.15 11.27
CA GLY A 33 16.31 -4.52 10.17
C GLY A 33 16.84 -5.94 10.21
N ASP A 34 16.91 -6.56 11.39
CA ASP A 34 17.33 -7.97 11.52
C ASP A 34 16.24 -8.97 11.09
N SER A 35 14.97 -8.53 11.03
CA SER A 35 13.82 -9.41 10.79
C SER A 35 13.10 -9.09 9.47
N TYR A 36 13.29 -7.89 8.92
CA TYR A 36 12.55 -7.41 7.75
C TYR A 36 13.45 -6.88 6.65
N ILE A 37 12.97 -7.05 5.43
CA ILE A 37 13.42 -6.32 4.24
C ILE A 37 12.35 -5.28 3.90
N PHE A 38 12.77 -4.05 3.63
CA PHE A 38 11.89 -2.93 3.30
C PHE A 38 11.91 -2.67 1.80
N ILE A 39 10.83 -2.98 1.11
CA ILE A 39 10.68 -2.76 -0.33
C ILE A 39 9.90 -1.47 -0.56
N LEU A 40 10.51 -0.51 -1.27
CA LEU A 40 9.84 0.72 -1.68
C LEU A 40 9.31 0.57 -3.10
N ARG A 41 8.05 0.93 -3.29
CA ARG A 41 7.38 1.03 -4.60
C ARG A 41 6.74 2.41 -4.72
N LEU A 42 7.54 3.38 -5.07
CA LEU A 42 7.12 4.76 -5.26
C LEU A 42 6.43 4.95 -6.61
N HIS A 43 5.70 6.02 -6.76
CA HIS A 43 5.14 6.38 -8.06
C HIS A 43 6.27 6.82 -9.00
N TYR A 44 6.24 6.41 -10.27
CA TYR A 44 7.28 6.69 -11.26
C TYR A 44 7.65 8.18 -11.42
N LEU A 45 6.70 9.10 -11.10
CA LEU A 45 6.96 10.54 -11.14
C LEU A 45 7.88 11.04 -10.01
N VAL A 46 8.16 10.25 -9.00
CA VAL A 46 8.89 10.66 -7.79
C VAL A 46 10.09 9.78 -7.46
N ALA A 47 10.30 8.70 -8.21
CA ALA A 47 11.34 7.70 -7.93
C ALA A 47 12.78 8.18 -8.20
N GLU A 48 13.00 9.28 -8.92
CA GLU A 48 14.31 9.66 -9.50
C GLU A 48 15.40 10.08 -8.50
N ASN A 49 15.13 10.23 -7.17
CA ASN A 49 16.10 10.86 -6.26
C ASN A 49 16.17 10.25 -4.85
N LEU A 50 15.85 8.97 -4.68
CA LEU A 50 15.98 8.34 -3.38
C LEU A 50 17.34 7.66 -3.25
N ASP A 51 18.22 8.18 -2.38
CA ASP A 51 19.49 7.55 -2.06
C ASP A 51 19.29 6.55 -0.90
N LEU A 52 19.53 5.29 -1.18
CA LEU A 52 19.44 4.19 -0.20
C LEU A 52 20.80 3.54 0.08
N SER A 53 21.90 4.19 -0.28
CA SER A 53 23.26 3.64 -0.12
C SER A 53 23.61 3.26 1.31
N ASP A 54 23.06 3.96 2.29
CA ASP A 54 23.26 3.67 3.73
C ASP A 54 22.40 2.47 4.22
N TYR A 55 21.49 1.95 3.38
CA TYR A 55 20.52 0.90 3.74
C TYR A 55 20.63 -0.36 2.87
N GLU A 56 21.81 -0.67 2.31
CA GLU A 56 22.03 -1.69 1.27
C GLU A 56 21.44 -3.09 1.55
N ASN A 57 21.33 -3.51 2.80
CA ASN A 57 20.78 -4.82 3.16
C ASN A 57 19.39 -4.76 3.78
N PHE A 58 18.81 -3.58 3.86
CA PHE A 58 17.52 -3.35 4.50
C PHE A 58 16.46 -2.81 3.54
N ALA A 59 16.76 -1.74 2.79
CA ALA A 59 15.79 -1.05 1.96
C ALA A 59 16.15 -1.15 0.48
N PHE A 60 15.18 -1.50 -0.34
CA PHE A 60 15.32 -1.70 -1.78
C PHE A 60 14.28 -0.88 -2.53
N ASP A 61 14.74 -0.01 -3.44
CA ASP A 61 13.84 0.71 -4.34
C ASP A 61 13.50 -0.17 -5.57
N LEU A 62 12.25 -0.61 -5.61
CA LEU A 62 11.66 -1.36 -6.73
C LEU A 62 10.57 -0.53 -7.44
N SER A 63 10.73 0.80 -7.46
CA SER A 63 9.75 1.71 -8.08
C SER A 63 9.63 1.51 -9.59
N GLU A 64 10.69 1.06 -10.25
CA GLU A 64 10.70 0.75 -11.69
C GLU A 64 10.37 -0.72 -12.00
N TYR A 65 10.13 -1.56 -10.98
CA TYR A 65 9.77 -2.95 -11.23
C TYR A 65 8.47 -3.06 -12.03
N GLU A 66 8.45 -3.89 -13.07
CA GLU A 66 7.41 -3.86 -14.09
C GLU A 66 6.03 -4.22 -13.53
N ASP A 67 5.92 -5.30 -12.75
CA ASP A 67 4.64 -5.81 -12.26
C ASP A 67 4.52 -5.74 -10.73
N ILE A 68 3.75 -4.77 -10.25
CA ILE A 68 3.49 -4.59 -8.82
C ILE A 68 2.84 -5.83 -8.17
N ARG A 69 2.12 -6.67 -8.94
CA ARG A 69 1.48 -7.88 -8.40
C ARG A 69 2.50 -8.89 -7.89
N GLU A 70 3.67 -8.97 -8.52
CA GLU A 70 4.75 -9.83 -8.04
C GLU A 70 5.31 -9.30 -6.70
N LEU A 71 5.40 -7.98 -6.54
CA LEU A 71 5.78 -7.37 -5.26
C LEU A 71 4.75 -7.65 -4.17
N TYR A 72 3.46 -7.66 -4.51
CA TYR A 72 2.43 -8.07 -3.55
C TYR A 72 2.62 -9.52 -3.09
N LEU A 73 2.92 -10.43 -4.02
CA LEU A 73 3.07 -11.85 -3.71
C LEU A 73 4.23 -12.16 -2.76
N ILE A 74 5.34 -11.43 -2.88
CA ILE A 74 6.52 -11.62 -2.02
C ILE A 74 6.45 -10.85 -0.70
N SER A 75 5.49 -9.93 -0.55
CA SER A 75 5.40 -9.07 0.64
C SER A 75 4.45 -9.66 1.68
N ASP A 76 4.90 -9.78 2.92
CA ASP A 76 4.09 -10.27 4.04
C ASP A 76 3.24 -9.16 4.66
N LEU A 77 3.63 -7.90 4.49
CA LEU A 77 2.99 -6.72 5.03
C LEU A 77 2.97 -5.60 3.98
N LEU A 78 1.82 -4.96 3.79
CA LEU A 78 1.71 -3.72 3.03
C LEU A 78 1.67 -2.52 3.98
N ILE A 79 2.55 -1.56 3.75
CA ILE A 79 2.48 -0.21 4.33
C ILE A 79 2.08 0.73 3.20
N THR A 80 0.98 1.43 3.35
CA THR A 80 0.48 2.37 2.34
C THR A 80 -0.18 3.57 3.02
N ASP A 81 -0.88 4.40 2.25
CA ASP A 81 -1.64 5.53 2.77
C ASP A 81 -3.03 5.60 2.11
N TYR A 82 -3.20 6.47 1.12
CA TYR A 82 -4.46 6.69 0.40
C TYR A 82 -4.47 6.01 -0.97
N SER A 83 -3.45 5.23 -1.28
CA SER A 83 -3.28 4.55 -2.56
C SER A 83 -4.28 3.41 -2.73
N SER A 84 -4.85 3.27 -3.92
CA SER A 84 -5.76 2.16 -4.25
C SER A 84 -5.13 0.77 -4.20
N VAL A 85 -3.81 0.67 -4.04
CA VAL A 85 -3.08 -0.61 -3.96
C VAL A 85 -3.60 -1.53 -2.85
N PHE A 86 -4.16 -0.96 -1.78
CA PHE A 86 -4.68 -1.77 -0.68
C PHE A 86 -5.93 -2.59 -1.05
N PHE A 87 -6.70 -2.17 -2.05
CA PHE A 87 -7.82 -2.99 -2.56
C PHE A 87 -7.31 -4.25 -3.26
N ASP A 88 -6.25 -4.12 -4.05
CA ASP A 88 -5.64 -5.26 -4.74
C ASP A 88 -4.95 -6.18 -3.74
N TYR A 89 -4.16 -5.62 -2.83
CA TYR A 89 -3.43 -6.38 -1.81
C TYR A 89 -4.34 -7.11 -0.83
N ALA A 90 -5.54 -6.58 -0.54
CA ALA A 90 -6.53 -7.23 0.33
C ALA A 90 -6.90 -8.64 -0.13
N ASN A 91 -6.81 -8.93 -1.44
CA ASN A 91 -7.09 -10.26 -1.99
C ASN A 91 -6.12 -11.33 -1.49
N LEU A 92 -4.92 -10.96 -1.02
CA LEU A 92 -3.95 -11.86 -0.43
C LEU A 92 -4.26 -12.21 1.02
N LYS A 93 -5.18 -11.48 1.65
CA LYS A 93 -5.53 -11.62 3.08
C LYS A 93 -4.30 -11.56 3.98
N ARG A 94 -3.43 -10.60 3.73
CA ARG A 94 -2.25 -10.28 4.51
C ARG A 94 -2.42 -8.94 5.21
N PRO A 95 -1.69 -8.67 6.31
CA PRO A 95 -1.80 -7.44 7.08
C PRO A 95 -1.47 -6.19 6.26
N MET A 96 -2.14 -5.10 6.62
CA MET A 96 -1.89 -3.77 6.06
C MET A 96 -1.79 -2.74 7.18
N LEU A 97 -0.87 -1.79 7.04
CA LEU A 97 -0.72 -0.62 7.90
C LEU A 97 -0.86 0.64 7.05
N PHE A 98 -1.53 1.65 7.58
CA PHE A 98 -1.79 2.89 6.88
C PHE A 98 -0.98 4.02 7.50
N TYR A 99 0.11 4.44 6.81
CA TYR A 99 0.97 5.53 7.25
C TYR A 99 0.41 6.86 6.75
N VAL A 100 -0.41 7.49 7.57
CA VAL A 100 -1.27 8.63 7.21
C VAL A 100 -0.83 9.93 7.89
N TYR A 101 0.46 10.25 7.83
CA TYR A 101 1.08 11.39 8.50
C TYR A 101 0.43 12.75 8.20
N ASP A 102 -0.24 12.88 7.05
CA ASP A 102 -0.86 14.11 6.57
C ASP A 102 -2.37 13.99 6.30
N ILE A 103 -3.06 13.08 6.98
CA ILE A 103 -4.46 12.71 6.69
C ILE A 103 -5.41 13.91 6.64
N ASP A 104 -5.24 14.88 7.54
CA ASP A 104 -6.09 16.05 7.61
C ASP A 104 -5.87 16.96 6.37
N ASN A 105 -4.61 17.19 6.00
CA ASN A 105 -4.26 17.94 4.80
C ASN A 105 -4.73 17.24 3.52
N TYR A 106 -4.58 15.91 3.45
CA TYR A 106 -5.04 15.14 2.28
C TYR A 106 -6.55 15.22 2.11
N ARG A 107 -7.30 15.11 3.21
CA ARG A 107 -8.75 15.16 3.25
C ARG A 107 -9.29 16.54 2.81
N GLU A 108 -8.71 17.62 3.35
CA GLU A 108 -9.27 18.97 3.23
C GLU A 108 -8.75 19.75 2.00
N HIS A 109 -7.51 19.50 1.59
CA HIS A 109 -6.82 20.36 0.62
C HIS A 109 -6.31 19.64 -0.63
N LEU A 110 -6.25 18.30 -0.64
CA LEU A 110 -5.76 17.56 -1.82
C LEU A 110 -6.91 16.88 -2.56
N ARG A 111 -7.15 15.60 -2.30
CA ARG A 111 -8.12 14.79 -3.06
C ARG A 111 -9.34 14.35 -2.27
N GLY A 112 -9.25 14.35 -0.94
CA GLY A 112 -10.29 13.78 -0.08
C GLY A 112 -10.43 12.26 -0.23
N PHE A 113 -11.50 11.71 0.35
CA PHE A 113 -11.77 10.27 0.37
C PHE A 113 -13.15 9.96 -0.20
N TYR A 114 -13.28 8.83 -0.89
CA TYR A 114 -14.57 8.30 -1.35
C TYR A 114 -15.34 7.57 -0.26
N PHE A 115 -14.68 7.23 0.85
CA PHE A 115 -15.28 6.59 2.02
C PHE A 115 -14.51 7.00 3.28
N ASP A 116 -15.09 6.77 4.43
CA ASP A 116 -14.47 7.06 5.72
C ASP A 116 -13.31 6.08 5.98
N LEU A 117 -12.08 6.54 5.66
CA LEU A 117 -10.88 5.73 5.81
C LEU A 117 -10.60 5.42 7.29
N GLU A 118 -10.86 6.37 8.19
CA GLU A 118 -10.54 6.21 9.61
C GLU A 118 -11.34 5.08 10.26
N HIS A 119 -12.58 4.87 9.83
CA HIS A 119 -13.45 3.83 10.39
C HIS A 119 -13.51 2.54 9.54
N ASN A 120 -13.08 2.59 8.27
CA ASN A 120 -13.26 1.46 7.36
C ASN A 120 -11.95 0.93 6.76
N ALA A 121 -10.79 1.45 7.16
CA ALA A 121 -9.53 0.90 6.70
C ALA A 121 -9.37 -0.56 7.15
N PRO A 122 -8.82 -1.43 6.30
CA PRO A 122 -8.61 -2.86 6.64
C PRO A 122 -7.40 -3.10 7.56
N GLY A 123 -6.84 -2.07 8.16
CA GLY A 123 -5.72 -2.13 9.09
C GLY A 123 -5.54 -0.83 9.87
N PRO A 124 -4.65 -0.81 10.87
CA PRO A 124 -4.40 0.37 11.70
C PRO A 124 -3.88 1.57 10.91
N LEU A 125 -4.31 2.76 11.33
CA LEU A 125 -3.78 4.05 10.86
C LEU A 125 -2.74 4.56 11.84
N VAL A 126 -1.57 4.93 11.33
CA VAL A 126 -0.45 5.47 12.10
C VAL A 126 0.08 6.75 11.44
N LYS A 127 0.57 7.70 12.25
CA LYS A 127 1.03 9.00 11.75
C LYS A 127 2.55 9.20 11.89
N THR A 128 3.21 8.37 12.67
CA THR A 128 4.65 8.47 12.95
C THR A 128 5.37 7.14 12.71
N THR A 129 6.69 7.20 12.50
CA THR A 129 7.51 5.98 12.36
C THR A 129 7.50 5.16 13.66
N ASP A 130 7.41 5.80 14.83
CA ASP A 130 7.31 5.08 16.11
C ASP A 130 6.02 4.27 16.22
N GLU A 131 4.89 4.88 15.85
CA GLU A 131 3.61 4.17 15.80
C GLU A 131 3.64 3.02 14.80
N LEU A 132 4.25 3.23 13.63
CA LEU A 132 4.41 2.18 12.62
C LEU A 132 5.19 0.99 13.16
N ILE A 133 6.34 1.23 13.80
CA ILE A 133 7.16 0.19 14.43
C ILE A 133 6.37 -0.54 15.51
N ALA A 134 5.63 0.17 16.35
CA ALA A 134 4.83 -0.43 17.40
C ALA A 134 3.73 -1.35 16.83
N GLU A 135 3.08 -0.96 15.72
CA GLU A 135 2.10 -1.81 15.06
C GLU A 135 2.74 -3.04 14.39
N ILE A 136 3.93 -2.92 13.78
CA ILE A 136 4.67 -4.07 13.25
C ILE A 136 4.97 -5.08 14.37
N GLN A 137 5.46 -4.61 15.51
CA GLN A 137 5.74 -5.47 16.66
C GLN A 137 4.48 -6.15 17.24
N LYS A 138 3.33 -5.47 17.22
CA LYS A 138 2.05 -6.08 17.60
C LYS A 138 1.62 -7.16 16.61
N LEU A 139 1.82 -6.93 15.31
CA LEU A 139 1.54 -7.95 14.28
C LEU A 139 2.38 -9.20 14.50
N GLU A 140 3.67 -9.08 14.81
CA GLU A 140 4.52 -10.22 15.15
C GLU A 140 3.98 -11.00 16.34
N GLN A 141 3.61 -10.29 17.43
CA GLN A 141 3.08 -10.92 18.64
C GLN A 141 1.74 -11.63 18.40
N SER A 142 0.95 -11.19 17.43
CA SER A 142 -0.34 -11.76 17.06
C SER A 142 -0.23 -12.78 15.92
N GLU A 143 0.98 -13.20 15.55
CA GLU A 143 1.23 -14.08 14.40
C GLU A 143 0.57 -13.56 13.11
N TYR A 144 0.65 -12.25 12.88
CA TYR A 144 0.09 -11.54 11.71
C TYR A 144 -1.43 -11.68 11.56
N SER A 145 -2.16 -11.77 12.67
CA SER A 145 -3.61 -11.85 12.64
C SER A 145 -4.24 -10.59 12.06
N LEU A 146 -5.31 -10.77 11.28
CA LEU A 146 -6.03 -9.66 10.65
C LEU A 146 -7.04 -9.04 11.63
N PRO A 147 -7.20 -7.70 11.64
CA PRO A 147 -8.19 -7.04 12.49
C PRO A 147 -9.63 -7.33 12.00
N GLU A 148 -10.60 -7.17 12.87
CA GLU A 148 -12.02 -7.39 12.53
C GLU A 148 -12.49 -6.50 11.37
N THR A 149 -11.98 -5.27 11.30
CA THR A 149 -12.26 -4.32 10.21
C THR A 149 -11.87 -4.87 8.84
N PHE A 150 -10.84 -5.74 8.76
CA PHE A 150 -10.45 -6.40 7.52
C PHE A 150 -11.58 -7.25 6.93
N SER A 151 -12.25 -8.04 7.76
CA SER A 151 -13.34 -8.92 7.29
C SER A 151 -14.51 -8.11 6.70
N THR A 152 -14.86 -7.00 7.34
CA THR A 152 -15.89 -6.07 6.87
C THR A 152 -15.47 -5.41 5.55
N PHE A 153 -14.23 -4.94 5.47
CA PHE A 153 -13.67 -4.35 4.26
C PHE A 153 -13.68 -5.36 3.10
N TYR A 154 -13.16 -6.56 3.34
CA TYR A 154 -13.07 -7.61 2.33
C TYR A 154 -14.45 -7.99 1.78
N ALA A 155 -15.44 -8.18 2.65
CA ALA A 155 -16.80 -8.50 2.24
C ALA A 155 -17.41 -7.40 1.36
N LYS A 156 -17.10 -6.14 1.64
CA LYS A 156 -17.64 -4.99 0.90
C LYS A 156 -16.96 -4.77 -0.46
N PHE A 157 -15.65 -4.90 -0.54
CA PHE A 157 -14.88 -4.47 -1.70
C PHE A 157 -14.25 -5.62 -2.51
N CYS A 158 -14.00 -6.78 -1.91
CA CYS A 158 -13.28 -7.89 -2.53
C CYS A 158 -14.13 -9.15 -2.71
N SER A 159 -15.39 -9.16 -2.29
CA SER A 159 -16.25 -10.35 -2.31
C SER A 159 -16.50 -10.94 -3.71
N LEU A 160 -16.29 -10.17 -4.76
CA LEU A 160 -16.46 -10.60 -6.14
C LEU A 160 -15.16 -11.10 -6.80
N GLU A 161 -14.03 -11.03 -6.09
CA GLU A 161 -12.73 -11.43 -6.60
C GLU A 161 -12.51 -12.95 -6.47
N ASP A 162 -13.01 -13.68 -7.46
CA ASP A 162 -12.92 -15.15 -7.56
C ASP A 162 -12.08 -15.62 -8.76
N GLY A 163 -11.35 -14.69 -9.40
CA GLY A 163 -10.58 -14.93 -10.61
C GLY A 163 -11.42 -14.99 -11.90
N LYS A 164 -12.75 -14.74 -11.83
CA LYS A 164 -13.67 -14.79 -12.96
C LYS A 164 -14.31 -13.44 -13.31
N ALA A 165 -13.79 -12.34 -12.79
CA ALA A 165 -14.35 -11.00 -13.02
C ALA A 165 -14.40 -10.64 -14.52
N SER A 166 -13.32 -10.91 -15.26
CA SER A 166 -13.26 -10.69 -16.72
C SER A 166 -14.30 -11.50 -17.48
N GLN A 167 -14.51 -12.76 -17.07
CA GLN A 167 -15.55 -13.61 -17.69
C GLN A 167 -16.94 -13.04 -17.45
N ARG A 168 -17.25 -12.62 -16.20
CA ARG A 168 -18.54 -11.99 -15.89
C ARG A 168 -18.77 -10.71 -16.69
N ALA A 169 -17.75 -9.89 -16.84
CA ALA A 169 -17.83 -8.67 -17.63
C ALA A 169 -18.09 -8.98 -19.13
N ALA A 170 -17.36 -9.95 -19.67
CA ALA A 170 -17.57 -10.39 -21.07
C ALA A 170 -18.98 -10.96 -21.28
N ASP A 171 -19.47 -11.80 -20.36
CA ASP A 171 -20.81 -12.38 -20.44
C ASP A 171 -21.91 -11.30 -20.34
N ALA A 172 -21.69 -10.28 -19.53
CA ALA A 172 -22.62 -9.15 -19.38
C ALA A 172 -22.68 -8.26 -20.63
N ILE A 173 -21.54 -8.04 -21.31
CA ILE A 173 -21.43 -7.15 -22.48
C ILE A 173 -21.87 -7.88 -23.76
N PHE A 174 -21.39 -9.09 -23.95
CA PHE A 174 -21.55 -9.82 -25.24
C PHE A 174 -22.67 -10.88 -25.22
N GLY A 175 -23.27 -11.11 -24.05
CA GLY A 175 -24.26 -12.15 -23.85
C GLY A 175 -23.68 -13.57 -23.92
N LYS A 176 -24.46 -14.58 -23.52
CA LYS A 176 -24.04 -15.99 -23.52
C LYS A 176 -23.75 -16.61 -24.91
N GLN A 177 -23.60 -15.80 -25.96
CA GLN A 177 -23.45 -16.28 -27.35
C GLN A 177 -22.02 -16.61 -27.78
N LEU A 178 -21.00 -16.33 -26.95
CA LEU A 178 -19.64 -16.82 -27.22
C LEU A 178 -19.46 -18.24 -26.65
N LYS A 179 -20.18 -19.20 -27.19
CA LYS A 179 -19.71 -20.59 -27.22
C LYS A 179 -18.64 -20.66 -28.30
N ILE A 180 -17.40 -20.43 -27.90
CA ILE A 180 -16.26 -20.77 -28.72
C ILE A 180 -16.23 -22.31 -28.81
N SER A 181 -16.57 -22.83 -29.97
CA SER A 181 -16.42 -24.23 -30.33
C SER A 181 -14.97 -24.58 -30.57
#